data_927da19f260a6d7a9b67315f2ccac8af
#
_entry.id   927da19f260a6d7a9b67315f2ccac8af
#
_cell.length_a   1.000
_cell.length_b   1.000
_cell.length_c   1.000
_cell.angle_alpha   90.00
_cell.angle_beta   90.00
_cell.angle_gamma   90.00
#
_symmetry.space_group_name_H-M   'P 1'
#
loop_
_entity.id
_entity.type
_entity.pdbx_description
1 polymer ?
#
loop_
_entity_poly.entity_id
_entity_poly.type
_entity_poly.pdbx_seq_one_letter_code
_entity_poly.pdbx_strand_id
1 'polypeptide(L)'
;MSLFRRNFSPQILRVILGALTLVPALNAVQLRGQELGQPRLPRDQVLQYLLPDGSLAHAQTAAEWKTRRLSIARGFAAVVGDLPGLEKRCPLEVKIEEEIDCGSYLRRRISYQSEPGCRVPAYLCLPKGLLDSSAEIKTAAAVLCLHSTDDRVGHGLAVGLSDQPNLAYASELAERGFVTIAPSYPLLANYQPDLSALGWESGTLKAVWDNQRAIDLLESLPFVRRGSVGAIGHSLGGHNAIFTAFHDDRIGVIVSSCGLDSFLDYYDGNEQVWQPEKGWTQTRYMPRLANYRGKLEEIPFDFHELVAGLAPRRVLLIAPLHDENFRAASVDRIANSARPVFELYGVAERLRVLHPDCGHDFPLEMRQAAYEWIERTLQER
;
A
#
# COMPACT_ATOMS: atom_id res chain seq x y z
N MET A 1 22.02 56.05 34.36
CA MET A 1 21.34 55.79 35.63
C MET A 1 20.76 54.38 35.51
N SER A 2 21.47 53.50 36.08
CA SER A 2 21.26 52.74 37.35
C SER A 2 20.32 51.57 37.16
N LEU A 3 20.90 50.38 36.95
CA LEU A 3 21.06 49.26 37.91
C LEU A 3 19.77 48.47 38.27
N PHE A 4 19.68 47.23 37.80
CA PHE A 4 19.52 46.11 38.72
C PHE A 4 19.94 44.78 38.06
N ARG A 5 21.15 44.28 38.37
CA ARG A 5 21.55 42.89 38.24
C ARG A 5 20.91 42.11 39.37
N ARG A 6 20.30 40.95 39.09
CA ARG A 6 20.14 39.89 40.07
C ARG A 6 20.78 38.59 39.58
N ASN A 7 21.79 38.19 40.30
CA ASN A 7 22.43 36.89 40.23
C ASN A 7 21.48 35.80 40.68
N PHE A 8 21.47 34.70 39.98
CA PHE A 8 21.06 33.40 40.53
C PHE A 8 22.16 32.39 40.33
N SER A 9 22.52 31.78 41.46
CA SER A 9 23.56 30.79 41.75
C SER A 9 23.38 29.45 41.03
N PRO A 10 24.46 28.73 40.71
CA PRO A 10 24.41 27.42 40.09
C PRO A 10 24.51 26.31 41.14
N GLN A 11 23.54 25.47 41.24
CA GLN A 11 23.54 24.12 41.84
C GLN A 11 22.17 23.51 41.56
N ILE A 12 22.02 22.42 40.83
CA ILE A 12 22.19 21.01 41.07
C ILE A 12 21.85 20.28 39.76
N LEU A 13 22.86 19.85 39.05
CA LEU A 13 22.69 18.89 37.95
C LEU A 13 22.78 17.49 38.57
N ARG A 14 21.66 16.85 38.85
CA ARG A 14 21.62 15.42 39.13
C ARG A 14 21.44 14.65 37.82
N VAL A 15 22.52 14.02 37.41
CA VAL A 15 22.62 13.03 36.36
C VAL A 15 21.80 11.81 36.77
N ILE A 16 20.73 11.53 36.00
CA ILE A 16 20.08 10.21 35.98
C ILE A 16 20.67 9.47 34.78
N LEU A 17 21.68 8.64 35.03
CA LEU A 17 22.11 7.60 34.09
C LEU A 17 21.04 6.52 34.07
N GLY A 18 20.14 6.59 33.08
CA GLY A 18 19.31 5.46 32.69
C GLY A 18 20.14 4.53 31.83
N ALA A 19 20.34 3.29 32.28
CA ALA A 19 20.99 2.24 31.50
C ALA A 19 20.25 1.98 30.20
N LEU A 20 20.78 2.45 29.06
CA LEU A 20 20.40 1.93 27.73
C LEU A 20 21.01 0.53 27.62
N THR A 21 20.18 -0.50 27.75
CA THR A 21 20.54 -1.84 27.31
C THR A 21 20.67 -1.80 25.77
N LEU A 22 21.90 -1.82 25.29
CA LEU A 22 22.22 -2.08 23.89
C LEU A 22 21.68 -3.49 23.55
N VAL A 23 20.59 -3.56 22.81
CA VAL A 23 20.25 -4.76 22.06
C VAL A 23 21.26 -4.82 20.90
N PRO A 24 22.09 -5.87 20.78
CA PRO A 24 23.03 -5.96 19.67
C PRO A 24 22.25 -6.00 18.37
N ALA A 25 22.57 -5.10 17.45
CA ALA A 25 22.13 -5.16 16.07
C ALA A 25 22.70 -6.45 15.46
N LEU A 26 21.91 -7.51 15.43
CA LEU A 26 22.23 -8.72 14.67
C LEU A 26 22.40 -8.31 13.20
N ASN A 27 23.58 -8.58 12.66
CA ASN A 27 23.99 -8.22 11.32
C ASN A 27 22.96 -8.75 10.29
N ALA A 28 22.30 -7.86 9.57
CA ALA A 28 21.36 -8.15 8.50
C ALA A 28 21.95 -9.08 7.40
N VAL A 29 23.28 -9.13 7.28
CA VAL A 29 24.00 -10.00 6.33
C VAL A 29 24.01 -11.47 6.78
N GLN A 30 24.04 -11.76 8.08
CA GLN A 30 24.00 -13.15 8.59
C GLN A 30 22.60 -13.75 8.49
N LEU A 31 21.54 -12.93 8.50
CA LEU A 31 20.15 -13.38 8.35
C LEU A 31 19.81 -13.78 6.90
N ARG A 32 20.47 -13.18 5.89
CA ARG A 32 20.27 -13.54 4.48
C ARG A 32 20.77 -14.96 4.11
N GLY A 33 21.79 -15.47 4.78
CA GLY A 33 22.39 -16.78 4.44
C GLY A 33 21.66 -17.99 5.00
N GLN A 34 20.88 -17.84 6.08
CA GLN A 34 20.21 -18.96 6.73
C GLN A 34 18.80 -19.28 6.22
N GLU A 35 18.16 -18.35 5.48
CA GLU A 35 16.74 -18.51 5.09
C GLU A 35 16.49 -18.89 3.63
N LEU A 36 17.47 -18.81 2.75
CA LEU A 36 17.37 -19.25 1.34
C LEU A 36 17.18 -20.77 1.16
N GLY A 37 17.17 -21.54 2.24
CA GLY A 37 16.95 -22.98 2.25
C GLY A 37 15.70 -23.42 3.00
N GLN A 38 14.88 -22.52 3.53
CA GLN A 38 13.67 -22.92 4.23
C GLN A 38 12.56 -23.34 3.25
N PRO A 39 11.81 -24.44 3.55
CA PRO A 39 10.75 -24.89 2.67
C PRO A 39 9.63 -23.84 2.59
N ARG A 40 9.07 -23.67 1.38
CA ARG A 40 7.86 -22.88 1.17
C ARG A 40 6.70 -23.49 1.98
N LEU A 41 6.14 -22.72 2.91
CA LEU A 41 4.97 -23.14 3.65
C LEU A 41 3.71 -23.09 2.77
N PRO A 42 2.71 -23.96 3.02
CA PRO A 42 1.45 -23.92 2.30
C PRO A 42 0.81 -22.52 2.38
N ARG A 43 0.45 -21.97 1.22
CA ARG A 43 -0.10 -20.60 1.12
C ARG A 43 -1.50 -20.47 1.71
N ASP A 44 -2.24 -21.55 1.77
CA ASP A 44 -3.58 -21.63 2.34
C ASP A 44 -3.58 -21.85 3.86
N GLN A 45 -2.43 -22.19 4.45
CA GLN A 45 -2.26 -22.39 5.89
C GLN A 45 -1.44 -21.23 6.49
N VAL A 46 -1.98 -20.02 6.36
CA VAL A 46 -1.24 -18.78 6.64
C VAL A 46 -0.74 -18.65 8.08
N LEU A 47 -1.38 -19.30 9.05
CA LEU A 47 -0.96 -19.31 10.45
C LEU A 47 0.25 -20.21 10.73
N GLN A 48 0.64 -21.09 9.81
CA GLN A 48 1.84 -21.92 9.98
C GLN A 48 3.11 -21.08 9.86
N TYR A 49 4.07 -21.32 10.75
CA TYR A 49 5.40 -20.69 10.71
C TYR A 49 6.47 -21.65 11.21
N LEU A 50 7.73 -21.37 10.89
CA LEU A 50 8.86 -22.13 11.36
C LEU A 50 9.46 -21.52 12.64
N LEU A 51 9.71 -22.35 13.63
CA LEU A 51 10.49 -22.01 14.81
C LEU A 51 11.99 -21.91 14.45
N PRO A 52 12.83 -21.33 15.33
CA PRO A 52 14.26 -21.21 15.07
C PRO A 52 15.00 -22.57 14.88
N ASP A 53 14.46 -23.65 15.43
CA ASP A 53 14.97 -25.02 15.25
C ASP A 53 14.50 -25.70 13.96
N GLY A 54 13.70 -24.99 13.14
CA GLY A 54 13.14 -25.50 11.88
C GLY A 54 11.85 -26.31 12.05
N SER A 55 11.37 -26.52 13.25
CA SER A 55 10.09 -27.21 13.50
C SER A 55 8.90 -26.31 13.12
N LEU A 56 7.81 -26.97 12.69
CA LEU A 56 6.58 -26.29 12.28
C LEU A 56 5.73 -25.97 13.51
N ALA A 57 5.26 -24.72 13.59
CA ALA A 57 4.33 -24.24 14.59
C ALA A 57 3.10 -23.58 13.94
N HIS A 58 2.07 -23.34 14.73
CA HIS A 58 0.83 -22.71 14.31
C HIS A 58 0.53 -21.52 15.25
N ALA A 59 0.45 -20.31 14.69
CA ALA A 59 0.23 -19.10 15.47
C ALA A 59 -1.15 -19.10 16.15
N GLN A 60 -1.15 -18.98 17.47
CA GLN A 60 -2.33 -18.92 18.33
C GLN A 60 -2.53 -17.50 18.90
N THR A 61 -1.55 -16.62 18.72
CA THR A 61 -1.54 -15.27 19.26
C THR A 61 -1.10 -14.27 18.18
N ALA A 62 -1.50 -13.00 18.35
CA ALA A 62 -1.04 -11.91 17.49
C ALA A 62 0.49 -11.73 17.53
N ALA A 63 1.14 -12.08 18.63
CA ALA A 63 2.61 -12.01 18.74
C ALA A 63 3.29 -13.09 17.88
N GLU A 64 2.81 -14.32 17.90
CA GLU A 64 3.30 -15.40 17.04
C GLU A 64 3.02 -15.11 15.56
N TRP A 65 1.82 -14.58 15.26
CA TRP A 65 1.50 -14.14 13.90
C TRP A 65 2.49 -13.09 13.36
N LYS A 66 2.98 -12.16 14.20
CA LYS A 66 4.01 -11.20 13.78
C LYS A 66 5.26 -11.88 13.26
N THR A 67 5.68 -13.02 13.86
CA THR A 67 6.82 -13.80 13.37
C THR A 67 6.56 -14.33 11.95
N ARG A 68 5.37 -14.88 11.72
CA ARG A 68 4.97 -15.35 10.37
C ARG A 68 4.92 -14.17 9.38
N ARG A 69 4.30 -13.04 9.75
CA ARG A 69 4.22 -11.84 8.90
C ARG A 69 5.61 -11.33 8.47
N LEU A 70 6.61 -11.40 9.36
CA LEU A 70 7.98 -11.06 9.01
C LEU A 70 8.58 -12.01 7.97
N SER A 71 8.32 -13.32 8.07
CA SER A 71 8.79 -14.26 7.03
C SER A 71 8.11 -14.03 5.69
N ILE A 72 6.82 -13.66 5.66
CA ILE A 72 6.11 -13.27 4.45
C ILE A 72 6.74 -12.01 3.83
N ALA A 73 7.03 -10.98 4.66
CA ALA A 73 7.69 -9.76 4.19
C ALA A 73 9.06 -10.03 3.55
N ARG A 74 9.84 -10.97 4.12
CA ARG A 74 11.11 -11.41 3.53
C ARG A 74 10.91 -12.15 2.21
N GLY A 75 9.88 -13.01 2.13
CA GLY A 75 9.49 -13.66 0.88
C GLY A 75 9.12 -12.66 -0.22
N PHE A 76 8.37 -11.63 0.14
CA PHE A 76 8.04 -10.52 -0.77
C PHE A 76 9.32 -9.80 -1.22
N ALA A 77 10.19 -9.41 -0.28
CA ALA A 77 11.45 -8.73 -0.57
C ALA A 77 12.40 -9.56 -1.47
N ALA A 78 12.41 -10.88 -1.33
CA ALA A 78 13.21 -11.76 -2.19
C ALA A 78 12.82 -11.66 -3.68
N VAL A 79 11.58 -11.32 -3.96
CA VAL A 79 11.05 -11.16 -5.32
C VAL A 79 11.11 -9.72 -5.82
N VAL A 80 10.70 -8.76 -5.01
CA VAL A 80 10.56 -7.36 -5.45
C VAL A 80 11.76 -6.48 -5.11
N GLY A 81 12.63 -6.92 -4.23
CA GLY A 81 13.72 -6.16 -3.62
C GLY A 81 13.39 -5.67 -2.20
N ASP A 82 14.39 -5.17 -1.49
CA ASP A 82 14.24 -4.61 -0.15
C ASP A 82 13.76 -3.16 -0.21
N LEU A 83 12.78 -2.80 0.61
CA LEU A 83 12.45 -1.39 0.80
C LEU A 83 13.64 -0.64 1.43
N PRO A 84 14.00 0.53 0.90
CA PRO A 84 15.07 1.32 1.48
C PRO A 84 14.68 1.88 2.85
N GLY A 85 15.69 2.22 3.65
CA GLY A 85 15.50 2.89 4.91
C GLY A 85 15.29 4.41 4.79
N LEU A 86 15.52 5.09 5.91
CA LEU A 86 15.34 6.55 5.99
C LEU A 86 16.35 7.34 5.13
N GLU A 87 17.43 6.72 4.72
CA GLU A 87 18.50 7.33 3.90
C GLU A 87 18.02 7.77 2.51
N LYS A 88 16.98 7.12 1.97
CA LYS A 88 16.36 7.55 0.69
C LYS A 88 15.31 8.65 0.88
N ARG A 89 14.91 8.98 2.10
CA ARG A 89 13.95 10.05 2.35
C ARG A 89 14.59 11.41 2.16
N CYS A 90 13.91 12.30 1.45
CA CYS A 90 14.30 13.68 1.21
C CYS A 90 13.08 14.59 1.38
N PRO A 91 13.24 15.92 1.43
CA PRO A 91 12.13 16.85 1.38
C PRO A 91 11.24 16.58 0.17
N LEU A 92 9.93 16.63 0.35
CA LEU A 92 8.96 16.32 -0.73
C LEU A 92 8.98 17.35 -1.87
N GLU A 93 9.36 18.60 -1.59
CA GLU A 93 9.47 19.67 -2.58
C GLU A 93 8.29 19.70 -3.56
N VAL A 94 7.07 19.73 -3.02
CA VAL A 94 5.85 19.68 -3.81
C VAL A 94 5.78 20.86 -4.77
N LYS A 95 5.54 20.57 -6.06
CA LYS A 95 5.29 21.57 -7.09
C LYS A 95 3.87 21.44 -7.57
N ILE A 96 3.14 22.55 -7.59
CA ILE A 96 1.82 22.63 -8.22
C ILE A 96 2.05 23.07 -9.66
N GLU A 97 1.65 22.25 -10.60
CA GLU A 97 1.82 22.49 -12.03
C GLU A 97 0.54 23.04 -12.67
N GLU A 98 -0.62 22.67 -12.10
CA GLU A 98 -1.93 23.10 -12.55
C GLU A 98 -2.93 23.02 -11.39
N GLU A 99 -3.90 23.94 -11.37
CA GLU A 99 -5.03 23.91 -10.45
C GLU A 99 -6.33 24.16 -11.21
N ILE A 100 -7.30 23.27 -11.04
CA ILE A 100 -8.62 23.37 -11.68
C ILE A 100 -9.70 23.34 -10.62
N ASP A 101 -10.64 24.26 -10.73
CA ASP A 101 -11.87 24.29 -9.93
C ASP A 101 -12.87 23.27 -10.49
N CYS A 102 -13.15 22.22 -9.70
CA CYS A 102 -14.09 21.15 -10.03
C CYS A 102 -15.44 21.27 -9.28
N GLY A 103 -15.80 22.48 -8.84
CA GLY A 103 -17.06 22.74 -8.11
C GLY A 103 -16.89 22.54 -6.61
N SER A 104 -17.06 21.35 -6.07
CA SER A 104 -16.95 21.04 -4.64
C SER A 104 -15.50 20.90 -4.15
N TYR A 105 -14.54 20.66 -5.03
CA TYR A 105 -13.12 20.47 -4.72
C TYR A 105 -12.21 21.17 -5.73
N LEU A 106 -10.94 21.39 -5.34
CA LEU A 106 -9.86 21.79 -6.24
C LEU A 106 -9.06 20.56 -6.65
N ARG A 107 -8.84 20.36 -7.95
CA ARG A 107 -7.93 19.35 -8.48
C ARG A 107 -6.60 20.02 -8.83
N ARG A 108 -5.52 19.58 -8.17
CA ARG A 108 -4.17 20.01 -8.45
C ARG A 108 -3.40 18.92 -9.16
N ARG A 109 -2.82 19.22 -10.31
CA ARG A 109 -1.74 18.42 -10.86
C ARG A 109 -0.46 18.84 -10.18
N ILE A 110 0.20 17.91 -9.51
CA ILE A 110 1.39 18.16 -8.73
C ILE A 110 2.52 17.21 -9.11
N SER A 111 3.73 17.53 -8.69
CA SER A 111 4.79 16.55 -8.56
C SER A 111 5.45 16.69 -7.19
N TYR A 112 5.87 15.57 -6.60
CA TYR A 112 6.61 15.54 -5.33
C TYR A 112 7.87 14.70 -5.48
N GLN A 113 8.89 15.03 -4.70
CA GLN A 113 10.15 14.30 -4.70
C GLN A 113 10.03 13.10 -3.75
N SER A 114 10.04 11.87 -4.29
CA SER A 114 9.95 10.66 -3.48
C SER A 114 11.30 10.22 -2.94
N GLU A 115 12.37 10.50 -3.68
CA GLU A 115 13.76 10.28 -3.34
C GLU A 115 14.65 11.26 -4.09
N PRO A 116 15.94 11.43 -3.74
CA PRO A 116 16.85 12.32 -4.47
C PRO A 116 16.89 12.01 -5.97
N GLY A 117 16.62 13.02 -6.79
CA GLY A 117 16.63 12.92 -8.24
C GLY A 117 15.38 12.29 -8.87
N CYS A 118 14.36 11.92 -8.11
CA CYS A 118 13.14 11.34 -8.64
C CYS A 118 11.89 12.07 -8.17
N ARG A 119 11.10 12.57 -9.12
CA ARG A 119 9.81 13.23 -8.88
C ARG A 119 8.67 12.40 -9.42
N VAL A 120 7.65 12.24 -8.58
CA VAL A 120 6.43 11.49 -8.91
C VAL A 120 5.33 12.47 -9.31
N PRO A 121 4.77 12.37 -10.51
CA PRO A 121 3.56 13.09 -10.87
C PRO A 121 2.36 12.56 -10.09
N ALA A 122 1.46 13.43 -9.67
CA ALA A 122 0.23 13.03 -8.98
C ALA A 122 -0.91 14.04 -9.19
N TYR A 123 -2.14 13.59 -9.00
CA TYR A 123 -3.28 14.47 -8.76
C TYR A 123 -3.60 14.51 -7.28
N LEU A 124 -3.74 15.73 -6.73
CA LEU A 124 -4.19 16.00 -5.38
C LEU A 124 -5.54 16.72 -5.46
N CYS A 125 -6.59 16.10 -4.89
CA CYS A 125 -7.91 16.72 -4.85
C CYS A 125 -8.21 17.17 -3.41
N LEU A 126 -8.61 18.43 -3.29
CA LEU A 126 -8.80 19.13 -2.02
C LEU A 126 -10.23 19.64 -1.92
N PRO A 127 -11.10 19.09 -1.03
CA PRO A 127 -12.43 19.64 -0.80
C PRO A 127 -12.36 21.12 -0.40
N LYS A 128 -13.13 21.99 -1.07
CA LYS A 128 -13.08 23.44 -0.84
C LYS A 128 -13.43 23.83 0.58
N GLY A 129 -14.33 23.09 1.23
CA GLY A 129 -14.70 23.35 2.62
C GLY A 129 -13.56 23.26 3.62
N LEU A 130 -12.42 22.64 3.25
CA LEU A 130 -11.20 22.58 4.07
C LEU A 130 -10.27 23.78 3.86
N LEU A 131 -10.48 24.53 2.78
CA LEU A 131 -9.62 25.64 2.37
C LEU A 131 -10.18 27.00 2.80
N ASP A 132 -11.41 27.01 3.32
CA ASP A 132 -12.05 28.22 3.81
C ASP A 132 -11.31 28.79 5.02
N SER A 133 -11.01 30.09 5.01
CA SER A 133 -10.30 30.83 6.06
C SER A 133 -11.16 31.04 7.32
N SER A 134 -11.97 30.06 7.73
CA SER A 134 -12.74 30.13 8.98
C SER A 134 -11.78 30.01 10.18
N ALA A 135 -12.17 30.60 11.32
CA ALA A 135 -11.35 30.59 12.54
C ALA A 135 -11.08 29.19 13.10
N GLU A 136 -11.78 28.17 12.63
CA GLU A 136 -11.64 26.77 13.04
C GLU A 136 -11.07 25.95 11.85
N ILE A 137 -9.93 25.30 12.09
CA ILE A 137 -9.31 24.39 11.10
C ILE A 137 -10.16 23.14 11.01
N LYS A 138 -10.93 23.00 9.93
CA LYS A 138 -11.63 21.76 9.61
C LYS A 138 -10.61 20.70 9.15
N THR A 139 -10.79 19.48 9.60
CA THR A 139 -9.93 18.37 9.20
C THR A 139 -10.71 17.26 8.51
N ALA A 140 -10.06 16.57 7.58
CA ALA A 140 -10.62 15.44 6.86
C ALA A 140 -9.69 14.23 6.91
N ALA A 141 -10.24 13.05 6.67
CA ALA A 141 -9.47 11.86 6.35
C ALA A 141 -8.93 11.95 4.92
N ALA A 142 -7.90 11.18 4.61
CA ALA A 142 -7.29 11.15 3.30
C ALA A 142 -7.34 9.76 2.67
N VAL A 143 -7.33 9.71 1.33
CA VAL A 143 -7.34 8.45 0.58
C VAL A 143 -6.28 8.47 -0.52
N LEU A 144 -5.45 7.45 -0.52
CA LEU A 144 -4.53 7.11 -1.59
C LEU A 144 -5.31 6.35 -2.67
N CYS A 145 -5.41 6.93 -3.87
CA CYS A 145 -6.21 6.44 -4.98
C CYS A 145 -5.30 5.94 -6.10
N LEU A 146 -5.20 4.62 -6.26
CA LEU A 146 -4.20 3.98 -7.11
C LEU A 146 -4.82 3.53 -8.43
N HIS A 147 -4.30 4.05 -9.54
CA HIS A 147 -4.88 3.89 -10.88
C HIS A 147 -4.61 2.51 -11.49
N SER A 148 -5.44 2.14 -12.46
CA SER A 148 -5.30 0.95 -13.30
C SER A 148 -4.12 1.08 -14.28
N THR A 149 -3.73 -0.02 -14.93
CA THR A 149 -2.75 0.00 -16.01
C THR A 149 -3.26 0.82 -17.18
N ASP A 150 -2.57 1.91 -17.47
CA ASP A 150 -2.81 2.73 -18.67
C ASP A 150 -1.52 3.45 -19.07
N ASP A 151 -1.08 3.23 -20.32
CA ASP A 151 0.16 3.78 -20.84
C ASP A 151 0.01 5.20 -21.40
N ARG A 152 -1.20 5.77 -21.45
CA ARG A 152 -1.51 7.09 -22.00
C ARG A 152 -1.89 8.12 -20.95
N VAL A 153 -2.89 7.77 -20.14
CA VAL A 153 -3.48 8.68 -19.14
C VAL A 153 -2.92 8.43 -17.74
N GLY A 154 -2.60 7.16 -17.43
CA GLY A 154 -2.01 6.77 -16.15
C GLY A 154 -2.88 7.20 -14.95
N HIS A 155 -2.27 7.93 -14.01
CA HIS A 155 -2.95 8.39 -12.80
C HIS A 155 -4.11 9.37 -13.05
N GLY A 156 -4.23 9.96 -14.24
CA GLY A 156 -5.39 10.75 -14.65
C GLY A 156 -6.69 9.95 -14.71
N LEU A 157 -6.62 8.61 -14.84
CA LEU A 157 -7.79 7.73 -14.73
C LEU A 157 -8.53 7.95 -13.41
N ALA A 158 -7.79 7.99 -12.29
CA ALA A 158 -8.38 8.11 -10.96
C ALA A 158 -9.12 9.45 -10.71
N VAL A 159 -8.87 10.46 -11.54
CA VAL A 159 -9.54 11.77 -11.49
C VAL A 159 -10.45 12.05 -12.69
N GLY A 160 -10.80 11.03 -13.46
CA GLY A 160 -11.77 11.13 -14.55
C GLY A 160 -11.26 11.84 -15.80
N LEU A 161 -9.96 11.76 -16.10
CA LEU A 161 -9.36 12.37 -17.30
C LEU A 161 -9.23 11.38 -18.46
N SER A 162 -10.12 10.41 -18.55
CA SER A 162 -10.20 9.44 -19.66
C SER A 162 -11.65 9.16 -20.03
N ASP A 163 -11.83 8.54 -21.19
CA ASP A 163 -13.14 8.05 -21.64
C ASP A 163 -13.52 6.71 -20.99
N GLN A 164 -12.66 6.12 -20.18
CA GLN A 164 -12.95 4.88 -19.46
C GLN A 164 -13.87 5.19 -18.27
N PRO A 165 -15.06 4.58 -18.22
CA PRO A 165 -15.98 4.77 -17.12
C PRO A 165 -15.47 4.11 -15.84
N ASN A 166 -16.11 4.42 -14.72
CA ASN A 166 -15.96 3.71 -13.44
C ASN A 166 -14.58 3.78 -12.77
N LEU A 167 -13.68 4.70 -13.18
CA LEU A 167 -12.33 4.81 -12.64
C LEU A 167 -12.03 6.12 -11.90
N ALA A 168 -12.98 7.07 -11.84
CA ALA A 168 -12.78 8.41 -11.27
C ALA A 168 -12.90 8.47 -9.73
N TYR A 169 -12.56 7.40 -9.04
CA TYR A 169 -12.78 7.25 -7.58
C TYR A 169 -12.04 8.28 -6.72
N ALA A 170 -10.95 8.90 -7.20
CA ALA A 170 -10.30 9.98 -6.46
C ALA A 170 -11.13 11.26 -6.49
N SER A 171 -11.73 11.61 -7.62
CA SER A 171 -12.67 12.72 -7.75
C SER A 171 -13.94 12.48 -6.96
N GLU A 172 -14.55 11.30 -7.08
CA GLU A 172 -15.77 10.92 -6.38
C GLU A 172 -15.61 10.95 -4.84
N LEU A 173 -14.44 10.53 -4.34
CA LEU A 173 -14.12 10.64 -2.91
C LEU A 173 -13.83 12.08 -2.47
N ALA A 174 -13.25 12.91 -3.32
CA ALA A 174 -13.05 14.33 -3.02
C ALA A 174 -14.39 15.07 -2.93
N GLU A 175 -15.37 14.75 -3.77
CA GLU A 175 -16.74 15.25 -3.69
C GLU A 175 -17.43 14.84 -2.37
N ARG A 176 -17.04 13.73 -1.78
CA ARG A 176 -17.50 13.25 -0.47
C ARG A 176 -16.74 13.85 0.72
N GLY A 177 -15.80 14.76 0.48
CA GLY A 177 -15.09 15.49 1.51
C GLY A 177 -13.75 14.86 1.95
N PHE A 178 -13.25 13.84 1.27
CA PHE A 178 -11.91 13.30 1.51
C PHE A 178 -10.83 14.10 0.78
N VAL A 179 -9.68 14.24 1.39
CA VAL A 179 -8.48 14.64 0.66
C VAL A 179 -7.96 13.43 -0.10
N THR A 180 -7.84 13.50 -1.42
CA THR A 180 -7.37 12.36 -2.21
C THR A 180 -6.07 12.67 -2.94
N ILE A 181 -5.20 11.66 -3.04
CA ILE A 181 -4.00 11.73 -3.87
C ILE A 181 -3.94 10.52 -4.80
N ALA A 182 -3.68 10.76 -6.07
CA ALA A 182 -3.51 9.74 -7.09
C ALA A 182 -2.10 9.87 -7.69
N PRO A 183 -1.08 9.17 -7.14
CA PRO A 183 0.27 9.16 -7.71
C PRO A 183 0.34 8.31 -8.97
N SER A 184 1.25 8.67 -9.88
CA SER A 184 1.55 7.88 -11.06
C SER A 184 2.32 6.63 -10.69
N TYR A 185 1.99 5.50 -11.32
CA TYR A 185 2.73 4.26 -11.19
C TYR A 185 3.97 4.30 -12.10
N PRO A 186 5.16 3.85 -11.64
CA PRO A 186 6.38 3.89 -12.44
C PRO A 186 6.27 3.05 -13.71
N LEU A 187 6.94 3.52 -14.76
CA LEU A 187 6.95 2.93 -16.10
C LEU A 187 5.56 2.87 -16.77
N LEU A 188 4.67 3.79 -16.39
CA LEU A 188 3.40 4.02 -17.06
C LEU A 188 3.24 5.49 -17.43
N ALA A 189 2.56 5.74 -18.54
CA ALA A 189 2.24 7.06 -19.06
C ALA A 189 3.45 8.03 -19.00
N ASN A 190 3.28 9.18 -18.35
CA ASN A 190 4.30 10.23 -18.26
C ASN A 190 5.31 10.05 -17.11
N TYR A 191 5.28 8.92 -16.39
CA TYR A 191 6.22 8.66 -15.29
C TYR A 191 7.16 7.50 -15.64
N GLN A 192 8.36 7.82 -16.11
CA GLN A 192 9.36 6.90 -16.63
C GLN A 192 10.69 7.01 -15.86
N PRO A 193 10.73 6.65 -14.55
CA PRO A 193 11.96 6.67 -13.77
C PRO A 193 12.94 5.60 -14.29
N ASP A 194 14.23 5.92 -14.28
CA ASP A 194 15.26 4.90 -14.49
C ASP A 194 15.43 4.09 -13.19
N LEU A 195 14.73 2.94 -13.14
CA LEU A 195 14.74 2.09 -11.94
C LEU A 195 16.15 1.62 -11.60
N SER A 196 16.96 1.29 -12.61
CA SER A 196 18.33 0.79 -12.40
C SER A 196 19.24 1.86 -11.81
N ALA A 197 19.22 3.08 -12.38
CA ALA A 197 20.02 4.20 -11.88
C ALA A 197 19.60 4.62 -10.45
N LEU A 198 18.33 4.44 -10.11
CA LEU A 198 17.79 4.71 -8.77
C LEU A 198 17.99 3.53 -7.80
N GLY A 199 18.48 2.39 -8.26
CA GLY A 199 18.73 1.21 -7.44
C GLY A 199 17.47 0.40 -7.10
N TRP A 200 16.43 0.43 -7.94
CA TRP A 200 15.20 -0.34 -7.78
C TRP A 200 15.21 -1.61 -8.61
N GLU A 201 14.78 -2.71 -8.02
CA GLU A 201 14.75 -4.02 -8.66
C GLU A 201 13.40 -4.34 -9.33
N SER A 202 12.36 -3.56 -9.01
CA SER A 202 11.02 -3.75 -9.56
C SER A 202 10.21 -2.45 -9.55
N GLY A 203 9.32 -2.29 -10.52
CA GLY A 203 8.37 -1.18 -10.54
C GLY A 203 7.38 -1.28 -9.37
N THR A 204 6.99 -2.48 -8.95
CA THR A 204 6.12 -2.69 -7.77
C THR A 204 6.74 -2.11 -6.51
N LEU A 205 8.03 -2.37 -6.24
CA LEU A 205 8.68 -1.84 -5.04
C LEU A 205 8.81 -0.32 -5.11
N LYS A 206 9.17 0.20 -6.29
CA LYS A 206 9.22 1.65 -6.53
C LYS A 206 7.86 2.31 -6.28
N ALA A 207 6.77 1.69 -6.77
CA ALA A 207 5.41 2.19 -6.53
C ALA A 207 5.05 2.19 -5.04
N VAL A 208 5.38 1.14 -4.30
CA VAL A 208 5.18 1.09 -2.83
C VAL A 208 5.90 2.24 -2.15
N TRP A 209 7.16 2.49 -2.50
CA TRP A 209 7.93 3.62 -1.98
C TRP A 209 7.28 4.96 -2.32
N ASP A 210 6.92 5.19 -3.58
CA ASP A 210 6.29 6.43 -4.02
C ASP A 210 4.97 6.68 -3.30
N ASN A 211 4.18 5.64 -3.07
CA ASN A 211 2.93 5.70 -2.33
C ASN A 211 3.15 6.04 -0.85
N GLN A 212 4.18 5.49 -0.20
CA GLN A 212 4.55 5.87 1.16
C GLN A 212 4.93 7.36 1.25
N ARG A 213 5.62 7.88 0.24
CA ARG A 213 5.95 9.31 0.15
C ARG A 213 4.72 10.17 -0.13
N ALA A 214 3.74 9.65 -0.90
CA ALA A 214 2.44 10.31 -1.06
C ALA A 214 1.67 10.38 0.28
N ILE A 215 1.73 9.33 1.12
CA ILE A 215 1.15 9.37 2.47
C ILE A 215 1.88 10.40 3.35
N ASP A 216 3.23 10.51 3.27
CA ASP A 216 3.98 11.55 3.98
C ASP A 216 3.49 12.95 3.55
N LEU A 217 3.19 13.16 2.25
CA LEU A 217 2.62 14.40 1.74
C LEU A 217 1.23 14.66 2.34
N LEU A 218 0.34 13.68 2.31
CA LEU A 218 -0.99 13.81 2.90
C LEU A 218 -0.91 14.21 4.38
N GLU A 219 -0.07 13.54 5.16
CA GLU A 219 0.10 13.83 6.60
C GLU A 219 0.81 15.16 6.88
N SER A 220 1.47 15.76 5.89
CA SER A 220 2.06 17.10 6.00
C SER A 220 1.03 18.23 5.85
N LEU A 221 -0.14 17.93 5.31
CA LEU A 221 -1.21 18.93 5.12
C LEU A 221 -1.92 19.21 6.44
N PRO A 222 -2.08 20.48 6.85
CA PRO A 222 -2.59 20.84 8.18
C PRO A 222 -4.05 20.44 8.42
N PHE A 223 -4.80 20.21 7.35
CA PHE A 223 -6.21 19.80 7.37
C PHE A 223 -6.42 18.30 7.18
N VAL A 224 -5.36 17.50 7.10
CA VAL A 224 -5.47 16.04 7.08
C VAL A 224 -5.27 15.47 8.47
N ARG A 225 -6.22 14.65 8.93
CA ARG A 225 -6.11 13.93 10.20
C ARG A 225 -5.06 12.83 10.07
N ARG A 226 -4.02 12.91 10.91
CA ARG A 226 -2.98 11.87 10.96
C ARG A 226 -3.55 10.51 11.37
N GLY A 227 -3.05 9.45 10.75
CA GLY A 227 -3.51 8.08 11.00
C GLY A 227 -4.92 7.78 10.47
N SER A 228 -5.51 8.68 9.68
CA SER A 228 -6.81 8.51 9.02
C SER A 228 -6.63 8.45 7.51
N VAL A 229 -5.86 7.44 7.04
CA VAL A 229 -5.57 7.24 5.62
C VAL A 229 -6.21 5.93 5.14
N GLY A 230 -6.90 5.98 4.01
CA GLY A 230 -7.38 4.83 3.27
C GLY A 230 -6.56 4.60 1.99
N ALA A 231 -6.66 3.40 1.42
CA ALA A 231 -6.17 3.10 0.08
C ALA A 231 -7.25 2.42 -0.74
N ILE A 232 -7.41 2.83 -1.99
CA ILE A 232 -8.36 2.27 -2.95
C ILE A 232 -7.70 2.16 -4.33
N GLY A 233 -8.01 1.10 -5.05
CA GLY A 233 -7.57 0.96 -6.43
C GLY A 233 -8.30 -0.14 -7.18
N HIS A 234 -8.22 -0.06 -8.50
CA HIS A 234 -8.78 -1.03 -9.44
C HIS A 234 -7.65 -1.66 -10.26
N SER A 235 -7.74 -2.96 -10.54
CA SER A 235 -6.76 -3.70 -11.35
C SER A 235 -5.34 -3.55 -10.76
N LEU A 236 -4.37 -3.01 -11.50
CA LEU A 236 -3.05 -2.64 -10.99
C LEU A 236 -3.14 -1.85 -9.66
N GLY A 237 -4.03 -0.86 -9.60
CA GLY A 237 -4.25 -0.09 -8.38
C GLY A 237 -4.74 -0.94 -7.21
N GLY A 238 -5.52 -2.00 -7.49
CA GLY A 238 -6.05 -2.91 -6.48
C GLY A 238 -4.95 -3.69 -5.76
N HIS A 239 -4.03 -4.34 -6.50
CA HIS A 239 -2.90 -5.03 -5.84
C HIS A 239 -1.86 -4.05 -5.29
N ASN A 240 -1.67 -2.90 -5.93
CA ASN A 240 -0.78 -1.86 -5.41
C ASN A 240 -1.27 -1.30 -4.06
N ALA A 241 -2.60 -1.22 -3.83
CA ALA A 241 -3.18 -0.87 -2.53
C ALA A 241 -2.82 -1.92 -1.46
N ILE A 242 -2.91 -3.21 -1.79
CA ILE A 242 -2.51 -4.31 -0.89
C ILE A 242 -1.02 -4.27 -0.58
N PHE A 243 -0.16 -4.16 -1.60
CA PHE A 243 1.30 -4.11 -1.42
C PHE A 243 1.72 -2.89 -0.58
N THR A 244 1.16 -1.72 -0.87
CA THR A 244 1.46 -0.51 -0.11
C THR A 244 1.00 -0.65 1.35
N ALA A 245 -0.23 -1.11 1.58
CA ALA A 245 -0.75 -1.29 2.93
C ALA A 245 -0.01 -2.39 3.72
N PHE A 246 0.50 -3.43 3.06
CA PHE A 246 1.32 -4.45 3.72
C PHE A 246 2.61 -3.85 4.31
N HIS A 247 3.14 -2.78 3.70
CA HIS A 247 4.37 -2.10 4.10
C HIS A 247 4.17 -0.75 4.80
N ASP A 248 2.91 -0.28 4.94
CA ASP A 248 2.61 1.00 5.61
C ASP A 248 1.37 0.87 6.50
N ASP A 249 1.62 0.79 7.80
CA ASP A 249 0.56 0.59 8.81
C ASP A 249 -0.29 1.86 9.04
N ARG A 250 0.04 3.00 8.41
CA ARG A 250 -0.79 4.23 8.45
C ARG A 250 -2.09 4.08 7.65
N ILE A 251 -2.13 3.14 6.70
CA ILE A 251 -3.34 2.82 5.93
C ILE A 251 -4.27 1.97 6.80
N GLY A 252 -5.40 2.53 7.23
CA GLY A 252 -6.36 1.90 8.13
C GLY A 252 -7.48 1.11 7.43
N VAL A 253 -7.73 1.40 6.14
CA VAL A 253 -8.73 0.72 5.31
C VAL A 253 -8.22 0.53 3.90
N ILE A 254 -8.45 -0.65 3.34
CA ILE A 254 -7.96 -1.05 2.03
C ILE A 254 -9.12 -1.54 1.18
N VAL A 255 -9.25 -1.01 -0.03
CA VAL A 255 -10.19 -1.47 -1.06
C VAL A 255 -9.41 -1.90 -2.30
N SER A 256 -9.56 -3.15 -2.69
CA SER A 256 -8.98 -3.71 -3.90
C SER A 256 -10.09 -4.21 -4.81
N SER A 257 -10.29 -3.56 -5.94
CA SER A 257 -11.23 -3.97 -6.98
C SER A 257 -10.48 -4.63 -8.13
N CYS A 258 -10.85 -5.84 -8.51
CA CYS A 258 -10.23 -6.59 -9.61
C CYS A 258 -8.70 -6.63 -9.52
N GLY A 259 -8.14 -6.74 -8.30
CA GLY A 259 -6.71 -6.47 -8.07
C GLY A 259 -5.85 -7.72 -7.90
N LEU A 260 -6.44 -8.89 -7.76
CA LEU A 260 -5.67 -10.09 -7.39
C LEU A 260 -6.39 -11.39 -7.69
N ASP A 261 -5.61 -12.42 -7.91
CA ASP A 261 -5.88 -13.82 -7.63
C ASP A 261 -4.56 -14.50 -7.20
N SER A 262 -4.58 -15.81 -6.92
CA SER A 262 -3.36 -16.54 -6.61
C SER A 262 -2.45 -16.62 -7.83
N PHE A 263 -1.14 -16.54 -7.63
CA PHE A 263 -0.17 -16.78 -8.70
C PHE A 263 -0.33 -18.18 -9.35
N LEU A 264 -0.88 -19.15 -8.64
CA LEU A 264 -1.19 -20.47 -9.20
C LEU A 264 -2.40 -20.46 -10.13
N ASP A 265 -3.34 -19.55 -9.89
CA ASP A 265 -4.60 -19.46 -10.64
C ASP A 265 -4.51 -18.48 -11.82
N TYR A 266 -3.54 -17.55 -11.79
CA TYR A 266 -3.38 -16.52 -12.81
C TYR A 266 -3.20 -17.14 -14.20
N TYR A 267 -4.17 -16.86 -15.09
CA TYR A 267 -4.27 -17.49 -16.43
C TYR A 267 -4.10 -19.02 -16.40
N ASP A 268 -4.70 -19.72 -15.42
CA ASP A 268 -4.61 -21.17 -15.23
C ASP A 268 -3.17 -21.69 -15.02
N GLY A 269 -2.28 -20.87 -14.48
CA GLY A 269 -0.86 -21.21 -14.36
C GLY A 269 -0.14 -21.33 -15.71
N ASN A 270 -0.71 -20.78 -16.78
CA ASN A 270 -0.13 -20.84 -18.13
C ASN A 270 1.31 -20.28 -18.13
N GLU A 271 2.29 -21.13 -18.39
CA GLU A 271 3.70 -20.75 -18.37
C GLU A 271 4.08 -19.61 -19.32
N GLN A 272 3.28 -19.36 -20.36
CA GLN A 272 3.57 -18.30 -21.33
C GLN A 272 3.45 -16.90 -20.72
N VAL A 273 2.55 -16.71 -19.74
CA VAL A 273 2.39 -15.42 -19.06
C VAL A 273 3.45 -15.17 -17.98
N TRP A 274 4.28 -16.20 -17.70
CA TRP A 274 5.40 -16.12 -16.75
C TRP A 274 6.76 -15.99 -17.43
N GLN A 275 6.79 -15.83 -18.76
CA GLN A 275 8.03 -15.47 -19.46
C GLN A 275 8.47 -14.05 -19.09
N PRO A 276 9.77 -13.73 -19.15
CA PRO A 276 10.24 -12.36 -18.95
C PRO A 276 9.44 -11.35 -19.76
N GLU A 277 9.12 -10.22 -19.15
CA GLU A 277 8.31 -9.12 -19.72
C GLU A 277 6.87 -9.52 -20.12
N LYS A 278 6.30 -10.56 -19.48
CA LYS A 278 4.90 -10.95 -19.62
C LYS A 278 4.16 -10.93 -18.27
N GLY A 279 2.87 -10.64 -18.30
CA GLY A 279 2.04 -10.66 -17.08
C GLY A 279 2.73 -9.98 -15.89
N TRP A 280 2.83 -10.69 -14.77
CA TRP A 280 3.48 -10.21 -13.54
C TRP A 280 5.00 -10.03 -13.64
N THR A 281 5.66 -10.62 -14.66
CA THR A 281 7.12 -10.62 -14.78
C THR A 281 7.70 -9.42 -15.53
N GLN A 282 6.85 -8.46 -15.92
CA GLN A 282 7.30 -7.22 -16.54
C GLN A 282 8.15 -6.39 -15.55
N THR A 283 9.13 -5.66 -16.05
CA THR A 283 9.97 -4.77 -15.24
C THR A 283 9.15 -3.76 -14.43
N ARG A 284 8.02 -3.28 -14.98
CA ARG A 284 7.09 -2.40 -14.26
C ARG A 284 6.38 -3.10 -13.09
N TYR A 285 6.39 -4.45 -13.02
CA TYR A 285 5.82 -5.21 -11.90
C TYR A 285 6.92 -5.91 -11.11
N MET A 286 7.05 -7.23 -11.24
CA MET A 286 7.91 -8.09 -10.42
C MET A 286 8.78 -9.01 -11.31
N PRO A 287 9.82 -8.49 -11.99
CA PRO A 287 10.56 -9.24 -13.02
C PRO A 287 11.17 -10.56 -12.51
N ARG A 288 11.54 -10.64 -11.22
CA ARG A 288 12.10 -11.88 -10.64
C ARG A 288 11.10 -13.03 -10.56
N LEU A 289 9.79 -12.78 -10.72
CA LEU A 289 8.81 -13.87 -10.82
C LEU A 289 9.06 -14.77 -12.02
N ALA A 290 9.73 -14.30 -13.08
CA ALA A 290 10.15 -15.13 -14.20
C ALA A 290 11.04 -16.32 -13.78
N ASN A 291 11.77 -16.22 -12.66
CA ASN A 291 12.60 -17.30 -12.12
C ASN A 291 11.78 -18.49 -11.56
N TYR A 292 10.48 -18.28 -11.36
CA TYR A 292 9.55 -19.29 -10.84
C TYR A 292 8.68 -19.94 -11.94
N ARG A 293 8.91 -19.63 -13.19
CA ARG A 293 8.23 -20.26 -14.31
C ARG A 293 8.41 -21.78 -14.25
N GLY A 294 7.31 -22.54 -14.38
CA GLY A 294 7.30 -24.00 -14.23
C GLY A 294 7.41 -24.53 -12.80
N LYS A 295 7.45 -23.63 -11.81
CA LYS A 295 7.52 -23.98 -10.37
C LYS A 295 6.87 -22.89 -9.49
N LEU A 296 5.66 -22.47 -9.85
CA LEU A 296 4.95 -21.37 -9.20
C LEU A 296 4.68 -21.64 -7.71
N GLU A 297 4.65 -22.90 -7.30
CA GLU A 297 4.54 -23.31 -5.90
C GLU A 297 5.70 -22.80 -5.04
N GLU A 298 6.88 -22.62 -5.63
CA GLU A 298 8.07 -22.13 -4.93
C GLU A 298 8.08 -20.60 -4.73
N ILE A 299 7.14 -19.83 -5.34
CA ILE A 299 7.06 -18.38 -5.11
C ILE A 299 6.91 -18.13 -3.60
N PRO A 300 7.82 -17.36 -2.96
CA PRO A 300 7.93 -17.34 -1.50
C PRO A 300 6.81 -16.58 -0.79
N PHE A 301 5.88 -16.00 -1.53
CA PHE A 301 4.67 -15.35 -1.01
C PHE A 301 3.52 -15.47 -2.03
N ASP A 302 2.29 -15.21 -1.57
CA ASP A 302 1.13 -15.07 -2.44
C ASP A 302 0.10 -14.14 -1.78
N PHE A 303 -0.95 -13.77 -2.47
CA PHE A 303 -2.01 -12.90 -1.95
C PHE A 303 -2.72 -13.47 -0.71
N HIS A 304 -2.77 -14.79 -0.51
CA HIS A 304 -3.25 -15.42 0.72
C HIS A 304 -2.57 -14.81 1.97
N GLU A 305 -1.26 -14.71 1.91
CA GLU A 305 -0.41 -14.25 2.99
C GLU A 305 -0.38 -12.72 3.09
N LEU A 306 -0.41 -12.02 1.95
CA LEU A 306 -0.42 -10.58 1.95
C LEU A 306 -1.74 -10.03 2.50
N VAL A 307 -2.89 -10.60 2.10
CA VAL A 307 -4.20 -10.20 2.63
C VAL A 307 -4.29 -10.53 4.13
N ALA A 308 -3.82 -11.70 4.55
CA ALA A 308 -3.71 -12.05 5.97
C ALA A 308 -2.85 -11.04 6.75
N GLY A 309 -1.74 -10.56 6.14
CA GLY A 309 -0.84 -9.56 6.71
C GLY A 309 -1.45 -8.17 6.89
N LEU A 310 -2.64 -7.91 6.32
CA LEU A 310 -3.37 -6.66 6.52
C LEU A 310 -4.19 -6.62 7.81
N ALA A 311 -4.46 -7.78 8.44
CA ALA A 311 -5.15 -7.83 9.72
C ALA A 311 -4.40 -7.02 10.80
N PRO A 312 -5.12 -6.32 11.70
CA PRO A 312 -6.58 -6.29 11.92
C PRO A 312 -7.31 -5.14 11.19
N ARG A 313 -6.73 -4.58 10.12
CA ARG A 313 -7.30 -3.44 9.36
C ARG A 313 -8.51 -3.87 8.54
N ARG A 314 -9.33 -2.92 8.09
CA ARG A 314 -10.50 -3.22 7.26
C ARG A 314 -10.09 -3.42 5.80
N VAL A 315 -10.46 -4.55 5.21
CA VAL A 315 -10.15 -4.94 3.84
C VAL A 315 -11.43 -5.28 3.10
N LEU A 316 -11.63 -4.66 1.96
CA LEU A 316 -12.70 -4.98 1.02
C LEU A 316 -12.10 -5.41 -0.31
N LEU A 317 -12.39 -6.64 -0.71
CA LEU A 317 -12.02 -7.21 -2.00
C LEU A 317 -13.26 -7.23 -2.90
N ILE A 318 -13.16 -6.70 -4.10
CA ILE A 318 -14.22 -6.73 -5.10
C ILE A 318 -13.72 -7.59 -6.25
N ALA A 319 -14.35 -8.73 -6.44
CA ALA A 319 -13.97 -9.76 -7.38
C ALA A 319 -15.16 -10.14 -8.27
N PRO A 320 -15.33 -9.48 -9.43
CA PRO A 320 -16.43 -9.73 -10.34
C PRO A 320 -16.51 -11.19 -10.78
N LEU A 321 -17.74 -11.68 -11.01
CA LEU A 321 -18.00 -13.07 -11.39
C LEU A 321 -17.43 -13.43 -12.76
N HIS A 322 -17.30 -12.45 -13.65
CA HIS A 322 -16.89 -12.64 -15.05
C HIS A 322 -15.58 -11.92 -15.39
N ASP A 323 -14.73 -11.69 -14.37
CA ASP A 323 -13.41 -11.09 -14.60
C ASP A 323 -12.50 -12.10 -15.32
N GLU A 324 -12.05 -11.72 -16.53
CA GLU A 324 -11.17 -12.56 -17.35
C GLU A 324 -9.71 -12.52 -16.89
N ASN A 325 -9.33 -11.51 -16.09
CA ASN A 325 -7.95 -11.37 -15.58
C ASN A 325 -7.74 -12.07 -14.24
N PHE A 326 -8.74 -11.94 -13.32
CA PHE A 326 -8.62 -12.42 -11.95
C PHE A 326 -9.89 -13.16 -11.53
N ARG A 327 -9.76 -14.39 -11.10
CA ARG A 327 -10.90 -15.28 -10.84
C ARG A 327 -11.52 -15.02 -9.48
N ALA A 328 -12.81 -14.78 -9.43
CA ALA A 328 -13.57 -14.64 -8.20
C ALA A 328 -13.36 -15.82 -7.24
N ALA A 329 -13.39 -17.06 -7.74
CA ALA A 329 -13.18 -18.26 -6.92
C ALA A 329 -11.76 -18.32 -6.30
N SER A 330 -10.74 -17.75 -6.96
CA SER A 330 -9.40 -17.63 -6.39
C SER A 330 -9.37 -16.60 -5.27
N VAL A 331 -10.04 -15.46 -5.45
CA VAL A 331 -10.17 -14.43 -4.40
C VAL A 331 -10.87 -14.99 -3.17
N ASP A 332 -11.89 -15.84 -3.34
CA ASP A 332 -12.55 -16.53 -2.22
C ASP A 332 -11.59 -17.44 -1.46
N ARG A 333 -10.77 -18.23 -2.17
CA ARG A 333 -9.74 -19.09 -1.52
C ARG A 333 -8.74 -18.23 -0.73
N ILE A 334 -8.28 -17.11 -1.30
CA ILE A 334 -7.39 -16.16 -0.65
C ILE A 334 -8.03 -15.60 0.61
N ALA A 335 -9.26 -15.11 0.53
CA ALA A 335 -9.96 -14.53 1.67
C ALA A 335 -10.23 -15.57 2.77
N ASN A 336 -10.63 -16.79 2.39
CA ASN A 336 -10.85 -17.87 3.34
C ASN A 336 -9.56 -18.29 4.05
N SER A 337 -8.43 -18.33 3.34
CA SER A 337 -7.12 -18.62 3.93
C SER A 337 -6.65 -17.50 4.87
N ALA A 338 -6.96 -16.25 4.55
CA ALA A 338 -6.59 -15.09 5.37
C ALA A 338 -7.48 -14.92 6.62
N ARG A 339 -8.74 -15.35 6.56
CA ARG A 339 -9.75 -15.16 7.62
C ARG A 339 -9.31 -15.59 9.02
N PRO A 340 -8.63 -16.76 9.21
CA PRO A 340 -8.16 -17.19 10.53
C PRO A 340 -7.26 -16.14 11.22
N VAL A 341 -6.52 -15.32 10.46
CA VAL A 341 -5.72 -14.25 11.05
C VAL A 341 -6.62 -13.11 11.56
N PHE A 342 -7.65 -12.74 10.82
CA PHE A 342 -8.63 -11.75 11.29
C PHE A 342 -9.41 -12.25 12.51
N GLU A 343 -9.73 -13.54 12.57
CA GLU A 343 -10.32 -14.20 13.75
C GLU A 343 -9.38 -14.16 14.96
N LEU A 344 -8.07 -14.39 14.75
CA LEU A 344 -7.05 -14.28 15.79
C LEU A 344 -7.02 -12.89 16.45
N TYR A 345 -7.37 -11.84 15.70
CA TYR A 345 -7.52 -10.47 16.20
C TYR A 345 -8.96 -10.16 16.70
N GLY A 346 -9.91 -11.09 16.60
CA GLY A 346 -11.30 -10.89 16.99
C GLY A 346 -12.08 -9.94 16.06
N VAL A 347 -11.71 -9.86 14.78
CA VAL A 347 -12.24 -8.89 13.81
C VAL A 347 -12.52 -9.52 12.45
N ALA A 348 -13.04 -10.75 12.40
CA ALA A 348 -13.31 -11.50 11.17
C ALA A 348 -14.16 -10.72 10.14
N GLU A 349 -15.08 -9.88 10.62
CA GLU A 349 -15.98 -9.04 9.81
C GLU A 349 -15.25 -7.93 9.05
N ARG A 350 -13.99 -7.65 9.38
CA ARG A 350 -13.18 -6.63 8.71
C ARG A 350 -12.57 -7.10 7.39
N LEU A 351 -12.67 -8.39 7.07
CA LEU A 351 -12.33 -8.92 5.74
C LEU A 351 -13.63 -9.27 4.98
N ARG A 352 -13.94 -8.53 3.93
CA ARG A 352 -15.12 -8.72 3.10
C ARG A 352 -14.74 -8.95 1.65
N VAL A 353 -15.52 -9.78 0.98
CA VAL A 353 -15.47 -10.00 -0.48
C VAL A 353 -16.83 -9.69 -1.06
N LEU A 354 -16.87 -9.01 -2.21
CA LEU A 354 -18.08 -8.73 -2.98
C LEU A 354 -17.90 -9.23 -4.41
N HIS A 355 -18.94 -9.83 -4.98
CA HIS A 355 -18.94 -10.39 -6.32
C HIS A 355 -20.02 -9.74 -7.17
N PRO A 356 -19.73 -8.58 -7.84
CA PRO A 356 -20.66 -8.03 -8.80
C PRO A 356 -20.77 -8.91 -10.06
N ASP A 357 -21.95 -8.92 -10.66
CA ASP A 357 -22.24 -9.62 -11.92
C ASP A 357 -21.77 -8.77 -13.11
N CYS A 358 -20.44 -8.69 -13.29
CA CYS A 358 -19.80 -7.95 -14.37
C CYS A 358 -18.43 -8.57 -14.70
N GLY A 359 -17.77 -8.05 -15.74
CA GLY A 359 -16.39 -8.35 -16.10
C GLY A 359 -15.39 -7.53 -15.29
N HIS A 360 -14.20 -7.29 -15.86
CA HIS A 360 -13.11 -6.53 -15.24
C HIS A 360 -13.47 -5.04 -15.11
N ASP A 361 -14.42 -4.71 -14.22
CA ASP A 361 -14.96 -3.37 -14.05
C ASP A 361 -15.19 -3.02 -12.56
N PHE A 362 -15.36 -1.73 -12.28
CA PHE A 362 -15.66 -1.21 -10.94
C PHE A 362 -16.98 -0.42 -10.97
N PRO A 363 -18.13 -1.10 -11.11
CA PRO A 363 -19.41 -0.45 -11.33
C PRO A 363 -19.83 0.44 -10.15
N LEU A 364 -20.71 1.39 -10.41
CA LEU A 364 -21.14 2.42 -9.46
C LEU A 364 -21.57 1.85 -8.10
N GLU A 365 -22.34 0.77 -8.11
CA GLU A 365 -22.81 0.13 -6.88
C GLU A 365 -21.64 -0.35 -6.01
N MET A 366 -20.62 -0.93 -6.63
CA MET A 366 -19.42 -1.39 -5.92
C MET A 366 -18.55 -0.23 -5.45
N ARG A 367 -18.46 0.86 -6.22
CA ARG A 367 -17.77 2.09 -5.76
C ARG A 367 -18.49 2.69 -4.57
N GLN A 368 -19.82 2.75 -4.58
CA GLN A 368 -20.60 3.23 -3.43
C GLN A 368 -20.37 2.38 -2.19
N ALA A 369 -20.40 1.04 -2.30
CA ALA A 369 -20.09 0.14 -1.20
C ALA A 369 -18.65 0.34 -0.66
N ALA A 370 -17.69 0.57 -1.56
CA ALA A 370 -16.30 0.87 -1.21
C ALA A 370 -16.17 2.20 -0.45
N TYR A 371 -16.87 3.24 -0.90
CA TYR A 371 -16.85 4.55 -0.25
C TYR A 371 -17.49 4.50 1.14
N GLU A 372 -18.61 3.84 1.30
CA GLU A 372 -19.23 3.60 2.61
C GLU A 372 -18.29 2.81 3.54
N TRP A 373 -17.55 1.83 3.02
CA TRP A 373 -16.56 1.07 3.79
C TRP A 373 -15.42 1.96 4.30
N ILE A 374 -14.94 2.87 3.45
CA ILE A 374 -13.93 3.87 3.78
C ILE A 374 -14.47 4.88 4.80
N GLU A 375 -15.66 5.44 4.54
CA GLU A 375 -16.33 6.43 5.39
C GLU A 375 -16.50 5.91 6.83
N ARG A 376 -17.12 4.74 7.00
CA ARG A 376 -17.32 4.10 8.31
C ARG A 376 -16.01 3.89 9.05
N THR A 377 -14.93 3.58 8.35
CA THR A 377 -13.64 3.31 9.00
C THR A 377 -12.93 4.59 9.44
N LEU A 378 -12.95 5.63 8.60
CA LEU A 378 -12.15 6.83 8.80
C LEU A 378 -12.90 7.95 9.54
N GLN A 379 -14.23 7.91 9.63
CA GLN A 379 -15.03 8.88 10.37
C GLN A 379 -15.30 8.46 11.82
N GLU A 380 -15.24 7.17 12.13
CA GLU A 380 -15.42 6.62 13.50
C GLU A 380 -14.17 6.79 14.40
N ARG A 381 -13.12 7.49 13.95
CA ARG A 381 -11.86 7.66 14.70
C ARG A 381 -11.67 9.08 15.22
#